data_9e567cad9da00f87926c3f501d4a0bb7
#
_entry.id   9e567cad9da00f87926c3f501d4a0bb7
#
_cell.length_a   1.000
_cell.length_b   1.000
_cell.length_c   1.000
_cell.angle_alpha   90.00
_cell.angle_beta   90.00
_cell.angle_gamma   90.00
#
_symmetry.space_group_name_H-M   'P 1'
#
loop_
_entity.id
_entity.type
_entity.pdbx_description
1 polymer ?
#
loop_
_entity_poly.entity_id
_entity_poly.type
_entity_poly.pdbx_seq_one_letter_code
_entity_poly.pdbx_strand_id
1 'polypeptide(L)'
;MNIRKTIALVAHDNRKPDLIEWVEYNWQSLQGHKIICTGTTGSLIQETFNKKIKGTSKITPEIIRLKSGPLGGDQQLGALIATEEIDIMIFLWDPMEPQPHDVDVRALERIAVLYNIPFASNRATADFLISSELFKIEYEPKLKDYSDYINRKVK
;
A
#
# COMPACT_ATOMS: atom_id res chain seq x y z
N MET A 1 -9.83 -1.58 10.97
CA MET A 1 -9.70 -2.03 9.55
C MET A 1 -11.01 -2.66 9.10
N ASN A 2 -11.74 -1.94 8.29
CA ASN A 2 -13.06 -2.37 7.80
C ASN A 2 -12.95 -3.49 6.74
N ILE A 3 -14.09 -4.05 6.33
CA ILE A 3 -14.14 -4.99 5.20
C ILE A 3 -13.59 -4.33 3.94
N ARG A 4 -14.04 -3.10 3.63
CA ARG A 4 -13.44 -2.26 2.58
C ARG A 4 -12.15 -1.65 3.12
N LYS A 5 -11.03 -2.12 2.63
CA LYS A 5 -9.70 -1.69 3.07
C LYS A 5 -9.14 -0.57 2.20
N THR A 6 -8.25 0.20 2.76
CA THR A 6 -7.41 1.15 2.02
C THR A 6 -6.04 0.51 1.80
N ILE A 7 -5.70 0.25 0.55
CA ILE A 7 -4.50 -0.49 0.15
C ILE A 7 -3.56 0.46 -0.59
N ALA A 8 -2.36 0.65 -0.06
CA ALA A 8 -1.31 1.39 -0.76
C ALA A 8 -0.56 0.44 -1.70
N LEU A 9 -0.48 0.81 -2.97
CA LEU A 9 0.23 0.08 -4.02
C LEU A 9 1.36 0.96 -4.57
N VAL A 10 2.59 0.56 -4.32
CA VAL A 10 3.79 1.34 -4.63
C VAL A 10 4.83 0.42 -5.27
N ALA A 11 5.55 0.93 -6.25
CA ALA A 11 6.66 0.21 -6.86
C ALA A 11 7.73 1.19 -7.36
N HIS A 12 9.00 0.79 -7.26
CA HIS A 12 10.09 1.42 -8.02
C HIS A 12 9.89 1.17 -9.52
N ASP A 13 10.49 2.00 -10.36
CA ASP A 13 10.27 1.96 -11.82
C ASP A 13 10.48 0.57 -12.41
N ASN A 14 11.57 -0.12 -12.02
CA ASN A 14 11.87 -1.46 -12.51
C ASN A 14 10.91 -2.55 -11.97
N ARG A 15 10.11 -2.23 -10.98
CA ARG A 15 9.12 -3.15 -10.38
C ARG A 15 7.68 -2.82 -10.75
N LYS A 16 7.44 -1.72 -11.46
CA LYS A 16 6.09 -1.37 -11.92
C LYS A 16 5.46 -2.45 -12.80
N PRO A 17 6.16 -3.08 -13.76
CA PRO A 17 5.59 -4.18 -14.52
C PRO A 17 5.09 -5.34 -13.64
N ASP A 18 5.86 -5.70 -12.61
CA ASP A 18 5.46 -6.76 -11.65
C ASP A 18 4.20 -6.38 -10.88
N LEU A 19 4.12 -5.13 -10.43
CA LEU A 19 2.95 -4.64 -9.70
C LEU A 19 1.71 -4.62 -10.59
N ILE A 20 1.83 -4.15 -11.83
CA ILE A 20 0.71 -4.10 -12.77
C ILE A 20 0.22 -5.51 -13.13
N GLU A 21 1.11 -6.45 -13.38
CA GLU A 21 0.75 -7.86 -13.61
C GLU A 21 0.03 -8.44 -12.39
N TRP A 22 0.50 -8.14 -11.19
CA TRP A 22 -0.15 -8.56 -9.96
C TRP A 22 -1.56 -7.97 -9.81
N VAL A 23 -1.73 -6.68 -10.14
CA VAL A 23 -3.05 -6.02 -10.14
C VAL A 23 -3.98 -6.64 -11.19
N GLU A 24 -3.46 -6.92 -12.40
CA GLU A 24 -4.23 -7.60 -13.45
C GLU A 24 -4.78 -8.95 -12.99
N TYR A 25 -3.95 -9.72 -12.32
CA TYR A 25 -4.35 -11.04 -11.81
C TYR A 25 -5.36 -10.93 -10.68
N ASN A 26 -5.21 -9.95 -9.81
CA ASN A 26 -5.99 -9.80 -8.57
C ASN A 26 -7.09 -8.74 -8.63
N TRP A 27 -7.43 -8.23 -9.81
CA TRP A 27 -8.33 -7.08 -9.95
C TRP A 27 -9.70 -7.30 -9.29
N GLN A 28 -10.24 -8.51 -9.32
CA GLN A 28 -11.55 -8.81 -8.72
C GLN A 28 -11.50 -8.71 -7.20
N SER A 29 -10.42 -9.16 -6.59
CA SER A 29 -10.22 -9.03 -5.14
C SER A 29 -9.95 -7.59 -4.71
N LEU A 30 -9.31 -6.80 -5.57
CA LEU A 30 -8.97 -5.40 -5.30
C LEU A 30 -10.12 -4.43 -5.56
N GLN A 31 -11.02 -4.78 -6.45
CA GLN A 31 -12.05 -3.89 -6.99
C GLN A 31 -12.97 -3.30 -5.91
N GLY A 32 -13.23 -4.00 -4.83
CA GLY A 32 -14.08 -3.53 -3.72
C GLY A 32 -13.38 -2.63 -2.69
N HIS A 33 -12.10 -2.32 -2.90
CA HIS A 33 -11.27 -1.58 -1.95
C HIS A 33 -10.92 -0.18 -2.46
N LYS A 34 -10.37 0.65 -1.58
CA LYS A 34 -9.78 1.95 -1.93
C LYS A 34 -8.28 1.75 -2.17
N ILE A 35 -7.76 2.33 -3.22
CA ILE A 35 -6.35 2.18 -3.62
C ILE A 35 -5.65 3.54 -3.54
N ILE A 36 -4.49 3.57 -2.91
CA ILE A 36 -3.61 4.74 -2.86
C ILE A 36 -2.31 4.37 -3.57
N CYS A 37 -1.87 5.20 -4.49
CA CYS A 37 -0.67 4.97 -5.31
C CYS A 37 0.20 6.21 -5.37
N THR A 38 1.49 6.04 -5.65
CA THR A 38 2.42 7.13 -5.90
C THR A 38 2.73 7.28 -7.39
N GLY A 39 2.96 8.52 -7.83
CA GLY A 39 3.44 8.83 -9.16
C GLY A 39 2.58 8.30 -10.30
N THR A 40 3.25 7.78 -11.34
CA THR A 40 2.60 7.23 -12.54
C THR A 40 1.97 5.86 -12.33
N THR A 41 2.29 5.18 -11.23
CA THR A 41 1.71 3.87 -10.88
C THR A 41 0.18 3.95 -10.84
N GLY A 42 -0.36 5.03 -10.30
CA GLY A 42 -1.82 5.24 -10.25
C GLY A 42 -2.49 5.27 -11.61
N SER A 43 -1.86 5.90 -12.60
CA SER A 43 -2.38 5.93 -13.98
C SER A 43 -2.39 4.54 -14.60
N LEU A 44 -1.32 3.78 -14.40
CA LEU A 44 -1.21 2.40 -14.91
C LEU A 44 -2.25 1.47 -14.28
N ILE A 45 -2.47 1.61 -12.99
CA ILE A 45 -3.49 0.83 -12.27
C ILE A 45 -4.89 1.21 -12.75
N GLN A 46 -5.17 2.50 -12.93
CA GLN A 46 -6.46 2.95 -13.48
C GLN A 46 -6.73 2.35 -14.86
N GLU A 47 -5.75 2.36 -15.75
CA GLU A 47 -5.86 1.74 -17.07
C GLU A 47 -6.13 0.23 -16.97
N THR A 48 -5.45 -0.44 -16.07
CA THR A 48 -5.61 -1.88 -15.84
C THR A 48 -7.05 -2.19 -15.42
N PHE A 49 -7.60 -1.46 -14.45
CA PHE A 49 -8.99 -1.64 -14.04
C PHE A 49 -9.97 -1.31 -15.17
N ASN A 50 -9.75 -0.22 -15.91
CA ASN A 50 -10.61 0.15 -17.03
C ASN A 50 -10.70 -0.98 -18.08
N LYS A 51 -9.59 -1.64 -18.39
CA LYS A 51 -9.56 -2.78 -19.31
C LYS A 51 -10.28 -4.00 -18.73
N LYS A 52 -10.06 -4.32 -17.46
CA LYS A 52 -10.62 -5.52 -16.82
C LYS A 52 -12.13 -5.43 -16.59
N ILE A 53 -12.65 -4.26 -16.27
CA ILE A 53 -14.10 -4.08 -16.03
C ILE A 53 -14.91 -3.88 -17.31
N LYS A 54 -14.27 -3.61 -18.44
CA LYS A 54 -14.93 -3.38 -19.72
C LYS A 54 -15.84 -4.56 -20.06
N GLY A 55 -17.12 -4.27 -20.34
CA GLY A 55 -18.13 -5.28 -20.62
C GLY A 55 -18.71 -5.99 -19.39
N THR A 56 -18.32 -5.57 -18.18
CA THR A 56 -18.87 -6.04 -16.92
C THR A 56 -19.78 -4.99 -16.29
N SER A 57 -20.57 -5.37 -15.30
CA SER A 57 -21.37 -4.43 -14.47
C SER A 57 -20.56 -3.80 -13.33
N LYS A 58 -19.27 -4.15 -13.19
CA LYS A 58 -18.40 -3.68 -12.11
C LYS A 58 -17.85 -2.28 -12.42
N ILE A 59 -17.54 -1.54 -11.35
CA ILE A 59 -16.94 -0.20 -11.43
C ILE A 59 -15.49 -0.24 -10.94
N THR A 60 -14.69 0.73 -11.36
CA THR A 60 -13.32 0.89 -10.87
C THR A 60 -13.33 1.20 -9.37
N PRO A 61 -12.33 0.72 -8.61
CA PRO A 61 -12.15 1.16 -7.24
C PRO A 61 -11.82 2.66 -7.20
N GLU A 62 -12.03 3.27 -6.05
CA GLU A 62 -11.50 4.62 -5.79
C GLU A 62 -9.98 4.57 -5.77
N ILE A 63 -9.34 5.34 -6.66
CA ILE A 63 -7.89 5.41 -6.78
C ILE A 63 -7.43 6.83 -6.45
N ILE A 64 -6.64 6.97 -5.39
CA ILE A 64 -6.02 8.23 -4.99
C ILE A 64 -4.56 8.20 -5.41
N ARG A 65 -4.14 9.21 -6.17
CA ARG A 65 -2.78 9.36 -6.64
C ARG A 65 -2.04 10.41 -5.81
N LEU A 66 -0.98 9.98 -5.16
CA LEU A 66 -0.05 10.85 -4.46
C LEU A 66 1.05 11.33 -5.41
N LYS A 67 1.93 12.19 -4.92
CA LYS A 67 3.13 12.57 -5.65
C LYS A 67 4.04 11.37 -5.87
N SER A 68 4.93 11.44 -6.85
CA SER A 68 5.98 10.43 -7.01
C SER A 68 6.89 10.42 -5.78
N GLY A 69 7.56 9.28 -5.53
CA GLY A 69 8.43 9.10 -4.37
C GLY A 69 9.41 10.25 -4.18
N PRO A 70 10.25 10.58 -5.20
CA PRO A 70 11.23 11.66 -5.11
C PRO A 70 10.64 13.06 -4.87
N LEU A 71 9.38 13.27 -5.15
CA LEU A 71 8.67 14.53 -4.95
C LEU A 71 7.83 14.57 -3.66
N GLY A 72 8.02 13.61 -2.78
CA GLY A 72 7.35 13.56 -1.48
C GLY A 72 6.24 12.53 -1.34
N GLY A 73 6.04 11.64 -2.33
CA GLY A 73 5.02 10.59 -2.28
C GLY A 73 5.23 9.63 -1.11
N ASP A 74 6.48 9.29 -0.81
CA ASP A 74 6.81 8.40 0.30
C ASP A 74 6.49 9.04 1.66
N GLN A 75 6.74 10.35 1.81
CA GLN A 75 6.38 11.10 3.00
C GLN A 75 4.87 11.21 3.17
N GLN A 76 4.12 11.38 2.07
CA GLN A 76 2.65 11.35 2.10
C GLN A 76 2.14 9.98 2.57
N LEU A 77 2.72 8.89 2.07
CA LEU A 77 2.38 7.52 2.52
C LEU A 77 2.66 7.34 4.01
N GLY A 78 3.81 7.78 4.48
CA GLY A 78 4.17 7.71 5.90
C GLY A 78 3.18 8.47 6.79
N ALA A 79 2.77 9.66 6.36
CA ALA A 79 1.77 10.45 7.07
C ALA A 79 0.41 9.74 7.12
N LEU A 80 -0.03 9.13 6.02
CA LEU A 80 -1.30 8.39 5.96
C LEU A 80 -1.27 7.12 6.80
N ILE A 81 -0.12 6.46 6.94
CA ILE A 81 0.04 5.34 7.88
C ILE A 81 -0.08 5.85 9.32
N ALA A 82 0.61 6.95 9.64
CA ALA A 82 0.61 7.52 10.99
C ALA A 82 -0.76 8.05 11.43
N THR A 83 -1.62 8.42 10.50
CA THR A 83 -3.00 8.84 10.76
C THR A 83 -4.02 7.69 10.59
N GLU A 84 -3.52 6.46 10.46
CA GLU A 84 -4.34 5.23 10.37
C GLU A 84 -5.31 5.22 9.18
N GLU A 85 -4.92 5.86 8.08
CA GLU A 85 -5.71 5.94 6.84
C GLU A 85 -5.30 4.88 5.81
N ILE A 86 -4.23 4.13 6.04
CA ILE A 86 -3.79 2.99 5.23
C ILE A 86 -3.88 1.72 6.06
N ASP A 87 -4.58 0.72 5.53
CA ASP A 87 -4.76 -0.58 6.19
C ASP A 87 -3.70 -1.60 5.79
N ILE A 88 -3.27 -1.59 4.53
CA ILE A 88 -2.30 -2.53 3.97
C ILE A 88 -1.37 -1.77 3.04
N MET A 89 -0.07 -2.07 3.10
CA MET A 89 0.90 -1.53 2.16
C MET A 89 1.58 -2.64 1.38
N ILE A 90 1.60 -2.50 0.06
CA ILE A 90 2.37 -3.34 -0.87
C ILE A 90 3.35 -2.43 -1.57
N PHE A 91 4.62 -2.60 -1.26
CA PHE A 91 5.69 -1.80 -1.85
C PHE A 91 6.74 -2.72 -2.49
N LEU A 92 6.63 -2.91 -3.80
CA LEU A 92 7.60 -3.67 -4.57
C LEU A 92 8.80 -2.77 -4.88
N TRP A 93 9.75 -2.73 -3.98
CA TRP A 93 10.97 -1.96 -4.16
C TRP A 93 12.05 -2.78 -4.85
N ASP A 94 12.96 -2.11 -5.57
CA ASP A 94 14.03 -2.75 -6.31
C ASP A 94 15.29 -2.89 -5.45
N PRO A 95 15.67 -4.12 -5.03
CA PRO A 95 16.85 -4.33 -4.21
C PRO A 95 18.16 -4.11 -4.96
N MET A 96 18.12 -4.04 -6.28
CA MET A 96 19.29 -3.83 -7.14
C MET A 96 19.49 -2.36 -7.53
N GLU A 97 18.54 -1.50 -7.21
CA GLU A 97 18.67 -0.06 -7.47
C GLU A 97 19.65 0.56 -6.48
N PRO A 98 20.76 1.16 -6.98
CA PRO A 98 21.67 1.84 -6.07
C PRO A 98 21.00 3.07 -5.46
N GLN A 99 21.19 3.24 -4.16
CA GLN A 99 20.73 4.34 -3.34
C GLN A 99 20.53 5.68 -4.05
N PRO A 100 19.43 6.42 -3.97
CA PRO A 100 19.14 7.17 -2.73
C PRO A 100 17.82 6.83 -2.03
N HIS A 101 17.02 5.91 -2.55
CA HIS A 101 15.66 5.66 -2.03
C HIS A 101 15.58 4.63 -0.88
N ASP A 102 16.69 3.99 -0.51
CA ASP A 102 16.73 2.99 0.55
C ASP A 102 16.26 3.53 1.92
N VAL A 103 16.60 4.78 2.20
CA VAL A 103 16.18 5.47 3.44
C VAL A 103 14.65 5.61 3.49
N ASP A 104 14.02 5.93 2.36
CA ASP A 104 12.58 6.10 2.27
C ASP A 104 11.84 4.76 2.44
N VAL A 105 12.38 3.69 1.85
CA VAL A 105 11.85 2.32 2.02
C VAL A 105 11.89 1.92 3.49
N ARG A 106 13.03 2.11 4.15
CA ARG A 106 13.20 1.78 5.57
C ARG A 106 12.28 2.62 6.48
N ALA A 107 12.10 3.88 6.16
CA ALA A 107 11.19 4.75 6.91
C ALA A 107 9.74 4.25 6.82
N LEU A 108 9.30 3.83 5.64
CA LEU A 108 7.97 3.27 5.44
C LEU A 108 7.79 1.92 6.14
N GLU A 109 8.78 1.04 6.06
CA GLU A 109 8.76 -0.23 6.81
C GLU A 109 8.66 0.01 8.31
N ARG A 110 9.46 0.93 8.83
CA ARG A 110 9.46 1.26 10.25
C ARG A 110 8.09 1.76 10.72
N ILE A 111 7.48 2.68 9.98
CA ILE A 111 6.17 3.23 10.37
C ILE A 111 5.07 2.18 10.25
N ALA A 112 5.15 1.29 9.26
CA ALA A 112 4.21 0.17 9.12
C ALA A 112 4.31 -0.81 10.29
N VAL A 113 5.53 -1.11 10.75
CA VAL A 113 5.74 -1.93 11.96
C VAL A 113 5.19 -1.24 13.20
N LEU A 114 5.42 0.06 13.34
CA LEU A 114 4.95 0.84 14.48
C LEU A 114 3.42 0.79 14.61
N TYR A 115 2.71 0.92 13.49
CA TYR A 115 1.24 0.89 13.45
C TYR A 115 0.67 -0.51 13.17
N ASN A 116 1.54 -1.51 13.12
CA ASN A 116 1.17 -2.93 12.94
C ASN A 116 0.26 -3.17 11.73
N ILE A 117 0.54 -2.51 10.62
CA ILE A 117 -0.16 -2.80 9.36
C ILE A 117 0.58 -3.86 8.55
N PRO A 118 -0.14 -4.72 7.81
CA PRO A 118 0.49 -5.65 6.89
C PRO A 118 1.32 -4.93 5.83
N PHE A 119 2.57 -5.35 5.65
CA PHE A 119 3.50 -4.79 4.69
C PHE A 119 4.10 -5.89 3.82
N ALA A 120 3.89 -5.80 2.51
CA ALA A 120 4.52 -6.70 1.54
C ALA A 120 5.58 -5.94 0.75
N SER A 121 6.82 -6.39 0.83
CA SER A 121 7.94 -5.83 0.06
C SER A 121 8.31 -6.66 -1.17
N ASN A 122 7.61 -7.75 -1.41
CA ASN A 122 7.73 -8.56 -2.62
C ASN A 122 6.39 -9.17 -3.01
N ARG A 123 6.38 -9.73 -4.22
CA ARG A 123 5.17 -10.27 -4.83
C ARG A 123 4.62 -11.49 -4.08
N ALA A 124 5.49 -12.38 -3.61
CA ALA A 124 5.06 -13.56 -2.86
C ALA A 124 4.32 -13.18 -1.57
N THR A 125 4.83 -12.22 -0.82
CA THR A 125 4.15 -11.73 0.38
C THR A 125 2.80 -11.07 0.03
N ALA A 126 2.74 -10.31 -1.05
CA ALA A 126 1.49 -9.72 -1.54
C ALA A 126 0.44 -10.80 -1.87
N ASP A 127 0.86 -11.92 -2.47
CA ASP A 127 -0.01 -13.06 -2.76
C ASP A 127 -0.58 -13.68 -1.47
N PHE A 128 0.25 -13.85 -0.45
CA PHE A 128 -0.20 -14.35 0.85
C PHE A 128 -1.18 -13.40 1.52
N LEU A 129 -0.94 -12.08 1.45
CA LEU A 129 -1.83 -11.08 2.04
C LEU A 129 -3.21 -11.10 1.38
N ILE A 130 -3.27 -11.06 0.04
CA ILE A 130 -4.55 -10.99 -0.68
C ILE A 130 -5.34 -12.30 -0.61
N SER A 131 -4.67 -13.42 -0.38
CA SER A 131 -5.30 -14.74 -0.23
C SER A 131 -5.72 -15.05 1.21
N SER A 132 -5.33 -14.22 2.17
CA SER A 132 -5.67 -14.42 3.57
C SER A 132 -7.18 -14.25 3.81
N GLU A 133 -7.73 -15.06 4.68
CA GLU A 133 -9.10 -14.90 5.19
C GLU A 133 -9.30 -13.51 5.83
N LEU A 134 -8.26 -12.99 6.51
CA LEU A 134 -8.29 -11.68 7.15
C LEU A 134 -8.45 -10.53 6.15
N PHE A 135 -8.10 -10.74 4.89
CA PHE A 135 -8.28 -9.74 3.84
C PHE A 135 -9.75 -9.44 3.57
N LYS A 136 -10.64 -10.41 3.80
CA LYS A 136 -12.06 -10.35 3.43
C LYS A 136 -12.98 -9.92 4.58
N ILE A 137 -12.47 -9.84 5.79
CA ILE A 137 -13.27 -9.56 6.99
C ILE A 137 -12.79 -8.28 7.68
N GLU A 138 -13.57 -7.80 8.65
CA GLU A 138 -13.09 -6.80 9.58
C GLU A 138 -11.96 -7.38 10.43
N TYR A 139 -10.89 -6.62 10.58
CA TYR A 139 -9.72 -7.03 11.35
C TYR A 139 -9.11 -5.82 12.05
N GLU A 140 -8.92 -5.93 13.36
CA GLU A 140 -8.25 -4.90 14.13
C GLU A 140 -6.84 -5.35 14.50
N PRO A 141 -5.80 -4.77 13.85
CA PRO A 141 -4.43 -5.04 14.24
C PRO A 141 -4.18 -4.61 15.68
N LYS A 142 -3.53 -5.46 16.44
CA LYS A 142 -3.25 -5.18 17.84
C LYS A 142 -2.12 -4.16 17.96
N LEU A 143 -2.46 -2.91 18.27
CA LEU A 143 -1.49 -1.86 18.50
C LEU A 143 -0.88 -1.98 19.90
N LYS A 144 0.42 -1.70 19.98
CA LYS A 144 1.10 -1.53 21.25
C LYS A 144 0.65 -0.20 21.88
N ASP A 145 0.42 -0.21 23.18
CA ASP A 145 0.13 1.02 23.93
C ASP A 145 1.41 1.85 24.09
N TYR A 146 1.40 3.06 23.53
CA TYR A 146 2.50 4.02 23.60
C TYR A 146 2.21 5.18 24.56
N SER A 147 1.18 5.07 25.43
CA SER A 147 0.76 6.15 26.33
C SER A 147 1.90 6.61 27.26
N ASP A 148 2.71 5.69 27.76
CA ASP A 148 3.88 6.03 28.61
C ASP A 148 4.90 6.88 27.86
N TYR A 149 5.13 6.58 26.59
CA TYR A 149 6.02 7.35 25.73
C TYR A 149 5.46 8.75 25.45
N ILE A 150 4.17 8.83 25.11
CA ILE A 150 3.48 10.09 24.80
C ILE A 150 3.49 11.02 26.00
N ASN A 151 3.26 10.48 27.20
CA ASN A 151 3.15 11.24 28.45
C ASN A 151 4.48 11.42 29.20
N ARG A 152 5.61 10.97 28.60
CA ARG A 152 6.91 11.11 29.25
C ARG A 152 7.27 12.57 29.48
N LYS A 153 7.88 12.85 30.65
CA LYS A 153 8.46 14.16 30.91
C LYS A 153 9.77 14.29 30.14
N VAL A 154 9.87 15.31 29.32
CA VAL A 154 11.13 15.69 28.67
C VAL A 154 11.99 16.41 29.70
N LYS A 155 13.18 15.88 29.98
CA LYS A 155 14.16 16.51 30.87
C LYS A 155 14.96 17.57 30.14
#